data_b287d0a75e833bca44e76a142a9d7db3
#
_entry.id   b287d0a75e833bca44e76a142a9d7db3
#
_cell.length_a   1.000
_cell.length_b   1.000
_cell.length_c   1.000
_cell.angle_alpha   90.00
_cell.angle_beta   90.00
_cell.angle_gamma   90.00
#
_symmetry.space_group_name_H-M   'P 1'
#
loop_
_entity.id
_entity.type
_entity.pdbx_description
1 polymer ?
#
loop_
_entity_poly.entity_id
_entity_poly.type
_entity_poly.pdbx_seq_one_letter_code
_entity_poly.pdbx_strand_id
1 'polypeptide(L)'
;MRFPFIPRALAATLSVLVFSSLHQSAAAEPPLAADRVVTYEAFGAVGDGVADDLPAICKAHAHANEQGLPVRSNPAATYHLGRKALTAIVQTSTDWSTSKFIIDDSQGVDDHKRPLFIVRSKLKPLSLKIGRLARGQKRIDLHPPSDCLVRVENNHRKIFIRLGLNQNDGNAQREVFILRKDGSILGDIAWNYDVVTRVTAQPVDPEPLVLRGGAFTRIVNRMVQKVGYNYWSRNIEIRRSNTEVVGISMKVTSETEVGHPYLGFLNIQDCANITLRDCELDAHKTYKTVGSAGKPVSMGSYGYHVSDVMNFHMIRCRMKDIHNSSRWGIIATNFMKNILLEDCVLSRMDVHLGVSGSFIIRRSTLGYAGLNAVGSGQLTIEDCTIHGSNLIRFREDYGSIWDGEVLVRNCRWIPPTRNAVMFRTENDGSHDFGYPCAMPRVIRIEGLFVDDSKHKDKHLGVLYFVDSIAGSRPERPFPYRLTERLEVSNLKTASGLPPRVSNNPEVAKAIKVVASPAKAAGRIPSN
;
A
#
# COMPACT_ATOMS: atom_id res chain seq x y z
N MET A 1 55.85 -13.28 -31.99
CA MET A 1 54.46 -13.74 -32.26
C MET A 1 53.50 -12.89 -31.43
N ARG A 2 52.75 -12.02 -32.07
CA ARG A 2 51.77 -11.13 -31.43
C ARG A 2 50.39 -11.72 -31.69
N PHE A 3 49.62 -11.98 -30.64
CA PHE A 3 48.21 -12.31 -30.74
C PHE A 3 47.38 -11.04 -30.43
N PRO A 4 46.29 -10.78 -31.16
CA PRO A 4 45.47 -9.61 -30.94
C PRO A 4 44.44 -9.83 -29.85
N PHE A 5 44.27 -8.83 -28.99
CA PHE A 5 43.20 -8.71 -28.00
C PHE A 5 41.89 -8.37 -28.72
N ILE A 6 40.85 -9.18 -28.49
CA ILE A 6 39.48 -8.89 -28.89
C ILE A 6 38.74 -8.40 -27.65
N PRO A 7 38.13 -7.22 -27.63
CA PRO A 7 37.32 -6.78 -26.51
C PRO A 7 35.93 -7.46 -26.54
N ARG A 8 35.60 -8.23 -25.52
CA ARG A 8 34.23 -8.73 -25.29
C ARG A 8 33.35 -7.54 -24.88
N ALA A 9 32.42 -7.16 -25.75
CA ALA A 9 31.32 -6.30 -25.42
C ALA A 9 30.34 -7.06 -24.47
N LEU A 10 30.20 -6.57 -23.26
CA LEU A 10 29.14 -7.02 -22.34
C LEU A 10 27.80 -6.43 -22.84
N ALA A 11 27.01 -7.25 -23.51
CA ALA A 11 25.62 -6.93 -23.80
C ALA A 11 24.82 -7.09 -22.52
N ALA A 12 24.45 -5.98 -21.88
CA ALA A 12 23.47 -5.95 -20.82
C ALA A 12 22.08 -6.17 -21.44
N THR A 13 21.60 -7.40 -21.40
CA THR A 13 20.21 -7.72 -21.75
C THR A 13 19.27 -7.15 -20.70
N LEU A 14 18.66 -6.03 -21.05
CA LEU A 14 17.56 -5.41 -20.32
C LEU A 14 16.33 -6.31 -20.51
N SER A 15 16.05 -7.19 -19.57
CA SER A 15 14.80 -7.97 -19.56
C SER A 15 13.63 -7.03 -19.24
N VAL A 16 13.10 -6.40 -20.28
CA VAL A 16 11.80 -5.73 -20.23
C VAL A 16 10.76 -6.83 -20.17
N LEU A 17 10.21 -7.06 -18.99
CA LEU A 17 8.96 -7.82 -18.84
C LEU A 17 7.85 -7.00 -19.53
N VAL A 18 7.59 -7.34 -20.79
CA VAL A 18 6.43 -6.87 -21.53
C VAL A 18 5.22 -7.51 -20.87
N PHE A 19 4.55 -6.77 -19.99
CA PHE A 19 3.16 -7.08 -19.66
C PHE A 19 2.36 -6.77 -20.92
N SER A 20 2.07 -7.79 -21.71
CA SER A 20 1.06 -7.71 -22.76
C SER A 20 -0.25 -7.30 -22.09
N SER A 21 -0.69 -6.09 -22.38
CA SER A 21 -2.02 -5.60 -22.03
C SER A 21 -3.04 -6.42 -22.84
N LEU A 22 -3.45 -7.55 -22.30
CA LEU A 22 -4.70 -8.16 -22.67
C LEU A 22 -5.78 -7.22 -22.14
N HIS A 23 -6.25 -6.33 -23.02
CA HIS A 23 -7.55 -5.71 -22.89
C HIS A 23 -8.59 -6.84 -23.04
N GLN A 24 -8.75 -7.65 -21.99
CA GLN A 24 -9.97 -8.41 -21.84
C GLN A 24 -11.06 -7.40 -21.52
N SER A 25 -11.87 -7.11 -22.53
CA SER A 25 -13.24 -6.62 -22.36
C SER A 25 -13.81 -7.39 -21.17
N ALA A 26 -14.26 -6.67 -20.14
CA ALA A 26 -14.93 -7.26 -19.00
C ALA A 26 -16.21 -7.92 -19.53
N ALA A 27 -16.10 -9.18 -19.96
CA ALA A 27 -17.26 -10.03 -20.12
C ALA A 27 -17.90 -10.09 -18.72
N ALA A 28 -19.18 -9.70 -18.64
CA ALA A 28 -19.96 -9.87 -17.43
C ALA A 28 -19.83 -11.35 -17.02
N GLU A 29 -19.22 -11.63 -15.86
CA GLU A 29 -19.18 -12.97 -15.33
C GLU A 29 -20.61 -13.50 -15.23
N PRO A 30 -20.84 -14.78 -15.60
CA PRO A 30 -22.17 -15.38 -15.49
C PRO A 30 -22.68 -15.22 -14.06
N PRO A 31 -23.98 -14.89 -13.87
CA PRO A 31 -24.57 -14.84 -12.55
C PRO A 31 -24.39 -16.21 -11.87
N LEU A 32 -24.01 -16.21 -10.59
CA LEU A 32 -23.94 -17.42 -9.76
C LEU A 32 -25.21 -18.22 -9.98
N ALA A 33 -25.09 -19.50 -10.34
CA ALA A 33 -26.24 -20.37 -10.63
C ALA A 33 -27.28 -20.26 -9.51
N ALA A 34 -28.52 -19.93 -9.90
CA ALA A 34 -29.58 -19.51 -8.96
C ALA A 34 -30.00 -20.57 -7.93
N ASP A 35 -29.65 -21.83 -8.14
CA ASP A 35 -30.32 -22.96 -7.47
C ASP A 35 -29.66 -23.44 -6.18
N ARG A 36 -28.50 -22.90 -5.77
CA ARG A 36 -27.80 -23.27 -4.54
C ARG A 36 -27.02 -22.10 -3.95
N VAL A 37 -27.71 -21.15 -3.37
CA VAL A 37 -27.10 -20.04 -2.63
C VAL A 37 -27.59 -20.04 -1.18
N VAL A 38 -26.72 -19.67 -0.26
CA VAL A 38 -27.08 -19.47 1.16
C VAL A 38 -27.48 -18.00 1.33
N THR A 39 -28.64 -17.76 1.98
CA THR A 39 -29.10 -16.42 2.32
C THR A 39 -29.05 -16.19 3.83
N TYR A 40 -28.96 -14.95 4.27
CA TYR A 40 -28.92 -14.62 5.69
C TYR A 40 -30.25 -14.87 6.38
N GLU A 41 -31.35 -14.61 5.67
CA GLU A 41 -32.72 -14.81 6.13
C GLU A 41 -33.01 -16.28 6.48
N ALA A 42 -32.45 -17.23 5.72
CA ALA A 42 -32.56 -18.66 6.03
C ALA A 42 -31.97 -19.05 7.40
N PHE A 43 -31.14 -18.18 7.98
CA PHE A 43 -30.50 -18.38 9.29
C PHE A 43 -31.02 -17.41 10.37
N GLY A 44 -32.11 -16.68 10.07
CA GLY A 44 -32.80 -15.83 10.99
C GLY A 44 -32.39 -14.36 10.99
N ALA A 45 -31.71 -13.88 9.92
CA ALA A 45 -31.50 -12.45 9.74
C ALA A 45 -32.84 -11.76 9.41
N VAL A 46 -33.09 -10.63 10.04
CA VAL A 46 -34.29 -9.84 9.83
C VAL A 46 -34.11 -8.81 8.72
N GLY A 47 -32.97 -8.16 8.67
CA GLY A 47 -32.62 -7.18 7.63
C GLY A 47 -33.43 -5.89 7.68
N ASP A 48 -33.94 -5.51 8.85
CA ASP A 48 -34.79 -4.32 9.09
C ASP A 48 -33.97 -3.08 9.51
N GLY A 49 -32.66 -3.23 9.70
CA GLY A 49 -31.73 -2.19 10.17
C GLY A 49 -31.73 -1.96 11.68
N VAL A 50 -32.48 -2.76 12.46
CA VAL A 50 -32.65 -2.63 13.91
C VAL A 50 -32.21 -3.90 14.65
N ALA A 51 -32.71 -5.06 14.24
CA ALA A 51 -32.36 -6.34 14.83
C ALA A 51 -30.86 -6.67 14.61
N ASP A 52 -30.20 -7.25 15.62
CA ASP A 52 -28.81 -7.69 15.48
C ASP A 52 -28.71 -8.92 14.57
N ASP A 53 -28.38 -8.71 13.31
CA ASP A 53 -28.26 -9.76 12.28
C ASP A 53 -26.91 -10.49 12.31
N LEU A 54 -25.90 -9.99 13.04
CA LEU A 54 -24.55 -10.57 13.04
C LEU A 54 -24.54 -12.07 13.45
N PRO A 55 -25.31 -12.54 14.44
CA PRO A 55 -25.39 -13.97 14.76
C PRO A 55 -25.92 -14.84 13.62
N ALA A 56 -26.93 -14.37 12.89
CA ALA A 56 -27.50 -15.06 11.74
C ALA A 56 -26.54 -15.09 10.56
N ILE A 57 -25.87 -13.98 10.29
CA ILE A 57 -24.82 -13.85 9.27
C ILE A 57 -23.67 -14.84 9.56
N CYS A 58 -23.23 -14.95 10.82
CA CYS A 58 -22.19 -15.92 11.20
C CYS A 58 -22.61 -17.37 10.94
N LYS A 59 -23.85 -17.73 11.26
CA LYS A 59 -24.41 -19.08 11.00
C LYS A 59 -24.51 -19.37 9.51
N ALA A 60 -24.98 -18.41 8.71
CA ALA A 60 -25.10 -18.54 7.27
C ALA A 60 -23.73 -18.80 6.61
N HIS A 61 -22.72 -18.02 6.98
CA HIS A 61 -21.37 -18.25 6.46
C HIS A 61 -20.77 -19.58 6.94
N ALA A 62 -21.02 -20.01 8.17
CA ALA A 62 -20.57 -21.30 8.65
C ALA A 62 -21.15 -22.44 7.81
N HIS A 63 -22.45 -22.41 7.55
CA HIS A 63 -23.13 -23.40 6.69
C HIS A 63 -22.61 -23.32 5.25
N ALA A 64 -22.50 -22.13 4.68
CA ALA A 64 -21.96 -21.93 3.32
C ALA A 64 -20.55 -22.51 3.17
N ASN A 65 -19.68 -22.31 4.16
CA ASN A 65 -18.33 -22.84 4.18
C ASN A 65 -18.28 -24.37 4.23
N GLU A 66 -19.19 -24.98 5.03
CA GLU A 66 -19.32 -26.44 5.14
C GLU A 66 -19.80 -27.06 3.83
N GLN A 67 -20.82 -26.48 3.22
CA GLN A 67 -21.42 -26.96 1.98
C GLN A 67 -20.68 -26.54 0.71
N GLY A 68 -19.70 -25.62 0.80
CA GLY A 68 -19.02 -25.06 -0.36
C GLY A 68 -19.93 -24.17 -1.23
N LEU A 69 -21.00 -23.61 -0.66
CA LEU A 69 -21.99 -22.80 -1.38
C LEU A 69 -21.67 -21.31 -1.31
N PRO A 70 -21.98 -20.53 -2.35
CA PRO A 70 -21.89 -19.08 -2.27
C PRO A 70 -22.95 -18.49 -1.36
N VAL A 71 -22.66 -17.30 -0.83
CA VAL A 71 -23.61 -16.53 -0.02
C VAL A 71 -24.15 -15.36 -0.85
N ARG A 72 -25.45 -15.11 -0.76
CA ARG A 72 -26.10 -13.92 -1.31
C ARG A 72 -26.98 -13.27 -0.28
N SER A 73 -26.82 -11.96 -0.09
CA SER A 73 -27.72 -11.19 0.77
C SER A 73 -28.96 -10.72 -0.02
N ASN A 74 -30.01 -10.35 0.69
CA ASN A 74 -31.19 -9.72 0.09
C ASN A 74 -30.87 -8.28 -0.30
N PRO A 75 -30.92 -7.90 -1.60
CA PRO A 75 -30.56 -6.56 -2.07
C PRO A 75 -31.34 -5.41 -1.42
N ALA A 76 -32.56 -5.68 -0.94
CA ALA A 76 -33.41 -4.69 -0.29
C ALA A 76 -33.18 -4.56 1.22
N ALA A 77 -32.47 -5.52 1.85
CA ALA A 77 -32.29 -5.56 3.30
C ALA A 77 -31.30 -4.51 3.80
N THR A 78 -31.50 -4.14 5.06
CA THR A 78 -30.55 -3.37 5.86
C THR A 78 -30.17 -4.19 7.09
N TYR A 79 -29.00 -4.80 7.09
CA TYR A 79 -28.52 -5.62 8.21
C TYR A 79 -27.84 -4.76 9.26
N HIS A 80 -28.23 -4.90 10.52
CA HIS A 80 -27.55 -4.28 11.64
C HIS A 80 -26.51 -5.24 12.22
N LEU A 81 -25.25 -4.80 12.30
CA LEU A 81 -24.13 -5.58 12.83
C LEU A 81 -23.86 -5.16 14.27
N GLY A 82 -24.47 -5.88 15.20
CA GLY A 82 -24.52 -5.54 16.61
C GLY A 82 -23.16 -5.56 17.32
N ARG A 83 -23.21 -5.44 18.65
CA ARG A 83 -22.05 -5.17 19.52
C ARG A 83 -21.30 -6.42 19.96
N LYS A 84 -21.85 -7.61 19.73
CA LYS A 84 -21.29 -8.88 20.19
C LYS A 84 -19.91 -9.15 19.57
N ALA A 85 -19.04 -9.82 20.34
CA ALA A 85 -17.73 -10.28 19.91
C ALA A 85 -17.83 -11.47 18.95
N LEU A 86 -18.54 -11.32 17.82
CA LEU A 86 -18.73 -12.32 16.79
C LEU A 86 -17.99 -11.93 15.50
N THR A 87 -17.60 -12.95 14.73
CA THR A 87 -16.95 -12.79 13.41
C THR A 87 -17.52 -13.81 12.44
N ALA A 88 -18.02 -13.35 11.30
CA ALA A 88 -18.41 -14.21 10.20
C ALA A 88 -17.14 -14.67 9.44
N ILE A 89 -16.92 -15.99 9.37
CA ILE A 89 -15.79 -16.58 8.63
C ILE A 89 -16.24 -16.82 7.21
N VAL A 90 -15.59 -16.17 6.24
CA VAL A 90 -15.91 -16.22 4.81
C VAL A 90 -14.88 -17.09 4.11
N GLN A 91 -15.34 -18.21 3.51
CA GLN A 91 -14.50 -19.14 2.74
C GLN A 91 -15.12 -19.49 1.38
N THR A 92 -16.23 -18.85 1.03
CA THR A 92 -16.92 -18.97 -0.25
C THR A 92 -17.25 -17.59 -0.79
N SER A 93 -17.43 -17.46 -2.10
CA SER A 93 -17.77 -16.17 -2.71
C SER A 93 -19.08 -15.62 -2.13
N THR A 94 -19.12 -14.32 -1.90
CA THR A 94 -20.21 -13.64 -1.22
C THR A 94 -20.65 -12.44 -2.05
N ASP A 95 -21.93 -12.40 -2.41
CA ASP A 95 -22.55 -11.30 -3.14
C ASP A 95 -23.51 -10.54 -2.20
N TRP A 96 -23.07 -9.37 -1.75
CA TRP A 96 -23.90 -8.45 -0.96
C TRP A 96 -24.75 -7.51 -1.82
N SER A 97 -24.55 -7.52 -3.13
CA SER A 97 -25.31 -6.70 -4.08
C SER A 97 -25.50 -5.25 -3.59
N THR A 98 -26.74 -4.77 -3.48
CA THR A 98 -27.09 -3.42 -2.98
C THR A 98 -27.50 -3.40 -1.52
N SER A 99 -27.34 -4.50 -0.78
CA SER A 99 -27.68 -4.59 0.65
C SER A 99 -26.93 -3.55 1.47
N LYS A 100 -27.60 -3.04 2.50
CA LYS A 100 -27.01 -2.07 3.43
C LYS A 100 -26.61 -2.77 4.72
N PHE A 101 -25.51 -2.27 5.32
CA PHE A 101 -25.00 -2.77 6.60
C PHE A 101 -24.74 -1.60 7.53
N ILE A 102 -25.30 -1.66 8.74
CA ILE A 102 -25.08 -0.67 9.79
C ILE A 102 -24.13 -1.27 10.83
N ILE A 103 -22.98 -0.63 11.02
CA ILE A 103 -22.02 -0.93 12.06
C ILE A 103 -22.15 0.17 13.11
N ASP A 104 -22.86 -0.11 14.21
CA ASP A 104 -23.04 0.88 15.28
C ASP A 104 -22.08 0.60 16.45
N ASP A 105 -21.01 1.40 16.50
CA ASP A 105 -20.00 1.36 17.55
C ASP A 105 -20.20 2.47 18.60
N SER A 106 -21.25 3.31 18.48
CA SER A 106 -21.44 4.54 19.26
C SER A 106 -21.54 4.30 20.78
N GLN A 107 -22.06 3.16 21.19
CA GLN A 107 -22.22 2.75 22.59
C GLN A 107 -21.11 1.79 23.07
N GLY A 108 -20.03 1.63 22.30
CA GLY A 108 -19.02 0.62 22.54
C GLY A 108 -19.43 -0.78 22.10
N VAL A 109 -18.50 -1.72 22.14
CA VAL A 109 -18.65 -3.11 21.71
C VAL A 109 -17.91 -4.04 22.66
N ASP A 110 -18.28 -5.33 22.67
CA ASP A 110 -17.68 -6.33 23.56
C ASP A 110 -16.18 -6.53 23.29
N ASP A 111 -15.77 -6.48 22.01
CA ASP A 111 -14.37 -6.58 21.60
C ASP A 111 -14.09 -5.70 20.37
N HIS A 112 -13.50 -4.54 20.59
CA HIS A 112 -13.17 -3.57 19.53
C HIS A 112 -12.03 -4.02 18.60
N LYS A 113 -11.29 -5.06 18.95
CA LYS A 113 -10.23 -5.63 18.10
C LYS A 113 -10.73 -6.70 17.15
N ARG A 114 -11.95 -7.17 17.33
CA ARG A 114 -12.51 -8.26 16.55
C ARG A 114 -13.03 -7.77 15.20
N PRO A 115 -12.63 -8.39 14.07
CA PRO A 115 -13.21 -8.09 12.76
C PRO A 115 -14.67 -8.61 12.70
N LEU A 116 -15.51 -7.96 11.90
CA LEU A 116 -16.87 -8.42 11.62
C LEU A 116 -16.89 -9.60 10.65
N PHE A 117 -16.04 -9.52 9.63
CA PHE A 117 -15.83 -10.58 8.65
C PHE A 117 -14.34 -10.92 8.57
N ILE A 118 -14.03 -12.21 8.41
CA ILE A 118 -12.70 -12.68 8.11
C ILE A 118 -12.72 -13.62 6.90
N VAL A 119 -12.09 -13.21 5.82
CA VAL A 119 -11.90 -14.03 4.62
C VAL A 119 -10.60 -14.82 4.80
N ARG A 120 -10.71 -16.12 4.92
CA ARG A 120 -9.55 -16.99 5.14
C ARG A 120 -9.57 -18.25 4.30
N SER A 121 -8.39 -18.75 4.00
CA SER A 121 -8.20 -20.01 3.29
C SER A 121 -8.70 -21.21 4.11
N LYS A 122 -9.15 -22.27 3.43
CA LYS A 122 -9.36 -23.61 3.99
C LYS A 122 -8.05 -24.42 4.02
N LEU A 123 -7.03 -23.99 3.26
CA LEU A 123 -5.75 -24.67 3.17
C LEU A 123 -4.93 -24.48 4.45
N LYS A 124 -4.29 -25.55 4.89
CA LYS A 124 -3.46 -25.52 6.09
C LYS A 124 -2.05 -24.97 5.75
N PRO A 125 -1.44 -24.18 6.64
CA PRO A 125 -0.06 -23.75 6.49
C PRO A 125 0.89 -24.95 6.36
N LEU A 126 1.97 -24.76 5.60
CA LEU A 126 3.02 -25.74 5.43
C LEU A 126 4.21 -25.46 6.36
N SER A 127 4.88 -26.48 6.80
CA SER A 127 6.14 -26.36 7.53
C SER A 127 7.31 -26.40 6.54
N LEU A 128 7.96 -25.27 6.32
CA LEU A 128 9.16 -25.16 5.49
C LEU A 128 10.35 -24.74 6.33
N LYS A 129 11.56 -25.22 5.98
CA LYS A 129 12.81 -24.83 6.61
C LYS A 129 13.65 -24.05 5.60
N ILE A 130 13.94 -22.80 5.91
CA ILE A 130 14.81 -21.92 5.10
C ILE A 130 15.83 -21.34 6.07
N GLY A 131 17.11 -21.60 5.83
CA GLY A 131 18.17 -21.18 6.75
C GLY A 131 18.76 -19.82 6.42
N ARG A 132 19.03 -19.56 5.14
CA ARG A 132 19.65 -18.33 4.63
C ARG A 132 19.05 -17.93 3.30
N LEU A 133 19.09 -16.63 2.99
CA LEU A 133 18.68 -16.11 1.69
C LEU A 133 19.62 -14.98 1.27
N ALA A 134 19.92 -14.91 -0.01
CA ALA A 134 20.69 -13.82 -0.59
C ALA A 134 19.78 -12.87 -1.36
N ARG A 135 20.09 -11.58 -1.30
CA ARG A 135 19.40 -10.57 -2.11
C ARG A 135 19.49 -10.93 -3.60
N GLY A 136 18.37 -10.82 -4.29
CA GLY A 136 18.26 -11.16 -5.71
C GLY A 136 18.14 -12.66 -5.99
N GLN A 137 18.08 -13.51 -4.96
CA GLN A 137 17.90 -14.96 -5.13
C GLN A 137 16.56 -15.26 -5.80
N LYS A 138 16.56 -16.20 -6.78
CA LYS A 138 15.40 -16.58 -7.61
C LYS A 138 14.95 -18.01 -7.41
N ARG A 139 15.69 -18.81 -6.64
CA ARG A 139 15.36 -20.23 -6.38
C ARG A 139 15.76 -20.62 -4.97
N ILE A 140 15.00 -21.55 -4.41
CA ILE A 140 15.34 -22.30 -3.19
C ILE A 140 15.20 -23.79 -3.55
N ASP A 141 16.08 -24.63 -3.01
CA ASP A 141 15.98 -26.09 -3.20
C ASP A 141 14.92 -26.66 -2.25
N LEU A 142 13.68 -26.30 -2.50
CA LEU A 142 12.47 -26.75 -1.82
C LEU A 142 11.35 -26.91 -2.85
N HIS A 143 10.61 -28.02 -2.76
CA HIS A 143 9.52 -28.34 -3.65
C HIS A 143 8.21 -28.53 -2.88
N PRO A 144 7.52 -27.43 -2.51
CA PRO A 144 6.25 -27.54 -1.80
C PRO A 144 5.16 -28.17 -2.69
N PRO A 145 4.14 -28.81 -2.11
CA PRO A 145 3.07 -29.45 -2.89
C PRO A 145 2.20 -28.47 -3.68
N SER A 146 2.22 -27.20 -3.29
CA SER A 146 1.53 -26.08 -3.96
C SER A 146 2.38 -24.83 -3.92
N ASP A 147 2.09 -23.87 -4.81
CA ASP A 147 2.66 -22.53 -4.68
C ASP A 147 2.26 -21.93 -3.35
N CYS A 148 3.20 -21.30 -2.65
CA CYS A 148 3.01 -20.78 -1.29
C CYS A 148 3.43 -19.32 -1.17
N LEU A 149 2.63 -18.51 -0.51
CA LEU A 149 3.13 -17.27 0.06
C LEU A 149 4.01 -17.62 1.24
N VAL A 150 5.28 -17.29 1.13
CA VAL A 150 6.28 -17.49 2.20
C VAL A 150 6.60 -16.15 2.81
N ARG A 151 6.55 -16.06 4.13
CA ARG A 151 7.12 -14.96 4.90
C ARG A 151 8.31 -15.47 5.68
N VAL A 152 9.44 -14.78 5.53
CA VAL A 152 10.67 -15.04 6.27
C VAL A 152 10.97 -13.91 7.22
N GLU A 153 11.50 -14.24 8.39
CA GLU A 153 11.88 -13.26 9.41
C GLU A 153 13.29 -13.58 9.97
N ASN A 154 14.05 -12.53 10.25
CA ASN A 154 15.26 -12.60 11.09
C ASN A 154 15.02 -11.76 12.34
N ASN A 155 14.69 -12.41 13.46
CA ASN A 155 14.40 -11.74 14.73
C ASN A 155 15.64 -11.18 15.42
N HIS A 156 16.84 -11.57 15.00
CA HIS A 156 18.10 -11.05 15.52
C HIS A 156 18.45 -9.68 14.91
N ARG A 157 17.75 -9.27 13.84
CA ARG A 157 17.97 -8.00 13.17
C ARG A 157 16.72 -7.13 13.20
N LYS A 158 16.86 -5.91 13.71
CA LYS A 158 15.82 -4.88 13.66
C LYS A 158 16.04 -3.97 12.47
N ILE A 159 14.95 -3.65 11.77
CA ILE A 159 14.91 -2.69 10.68
C ILE A 159 13.75 -1.73 10.88
N PHE A 160 13.73 -0.62 10.14
CA PHE A 160 12.74 0.43 10.29
C PHE A 160 12.67 0.99 11.72
N ILE A 161 13.85 1.20 12.33
CA ILE A 161 13.99 1.91 13.60
C ILE A 161 13.62 3.37 13.37
N ARG A 162 12.58 3.84 14.04
CA ARG A 162 11.95 5.11 13.72
C ARG A 162 12.41 6.21 14.66
N LEU A 163 12.69 7.39 14.08
CA LEU A 163 12.93 8.63 14.81
C LEU A 163 11.67 9.50 14.97
N GLY A 164 11.75 10.49 15.84
CA GLY A 164 10.76 11.54 16.01
C GLY A 164 9.63 11.19 16.96
N LEU A 165 8.48 11.87 16.79
CA LEU A 165 7.34 11.79 17.72
C LEU A 165 6.74 10.39 17.87
N ASN A 166 6.86 9.57 16.82
CA ASN A 166 6.37 8.20 16.79
C ASN A 166 7.53 7.21 16.81
N GLN A 167 8.61 7.52 17.54
CA GLN A 167 9.79 6.68 17.66
C GLN A 167 9.48 5.25 18.09
N ASN A 168 10.26 4.30 17.61
CA ASN A 168 10.20 2.88 18.02
C ASN A 168 11.52 2.18 17.74
N ASP A 169 11.70 1.01 18.36
CA ASP A 169 12.92 0.20 18.27
C ASP A 169 12.98 -0.69 17.01
N GLY A 170 12.11 -0.41 16.05
CA GLY A 170 12.05 -1.13 14.78
C GLY A 170 11.30 -2.46 14.84
N ASN A 171 11.31 -3.14 13.70
CA ASN A 171 10.66 -4.41 13.48
C ASN A 171 11.70 -5.49 13.15
N ALA A 172 11.36 -6.75 13.36
CA ALA A 172 12.17 -7.83 12.82
C ALA A 172 12.33 -7.68 11.31
N GLN A 173 13.53 -7.91 10.81
CA GLN A 173 13.75 -7.94 9.35
C GLN A 173 12.87 -9.02 8.75
N ARG A 174 12.03 -8.66 7.78
CA ARG A 174 11.13 -9.63 7.13
C ARG A 174 10.73 -9.20 5.74
N GLU A 175 10.33 -10.17 4.94
CA GLU A 175 9.70 -9.97 3.66
C GLU A 175 8.82 -11.15 3.25
N VAL A 176 8.03 -10.96 2.19
CA VAL A 176 7.18 -11.99 1.59
C VAL A 176 7.59 -12.26 0.14
N PHE A 177 7.40 -13.50 -0.30
CA PHE A 177 7.55 -13.92 -1.69
C PHE A 177 6.69 -15.17 -1.96
N ILE A 178 6.41 -15.48 -3.23
CA ILE A 178 5.79 -16.75 -3.59
C ILE A 178 6.88 -17.75 -3.97
N LEU A 179 6.93 -18.86 -3.23
CA LEU A 179 7.72 -20.03 -3.58
C LEU A 179 6.83 -20.98 -4.39
N ARG A 180 7.23 -21.24 -5.64
CA ARG A 180 6.53 -22.16 -6.52
C ARG A 180 6.89 -23.62 -6.24
N LYS A 181 6.06 -24.55 -6.72
CA LYS A 181 6.29 -26.00 -6.60
C LYS A 181 7.65 -26.45 -7.12
N ASP A 182 8.18 -25.78 -8.14
CA ASP A 182 9.48 -26.09 -8.75
C ASP A 182 10.68 -25.47 -8.01
N GLY A 183 10.46 -24.83 -6.86
CA GLY A 183 11.48 -24.15 -6.09
C GLY A 183 11.83 -22.75 -6.60
N SER A 184 11.22 -22.27 -7.68
CA SER A 184 11.43 -20.90 -8.14
C SER A 184 10.72 -19.89 -7.24
N ILE A 185 11.32 -18.71 -7.10
CA ILE A 185 10.76 -17.58 -6.38
C ILE A 185 10.14 -16.62 -7.38
N LEU A 186 8.87 -16.33 -7.23
CA LEU A 186 8.22 -15.25 -7.97
C LEU A 186 8.64 -13.92 -7.34
N GLY A 187 9.21 -13.05 -8.16
CA GLY A 187 9.89 -11.85 -7.71
C GLY A 187 11.37 -12.13 -7.42
N ASP A 188 11.89 -11.61 -6.33
CA ASP A 188 13.24 -11.85 -5.83
C ASP A 188 13.27 -11.66 -4.31
N ILE A 189 14.40 -11.97 -3.69
CA ILE A 189 14.67 -11.66 -2.30
C ILE A 189 15.21 -10.23 -2.23
N ALA A 190 14.56 -9.36 -1.46
CA ALA A 190 14.93 -7.94 -1.35
C ALA A 190 16.11 -7.70 -0.38
N TRP A 191 16.30 -8.58 0.60
CA TRP A 191 17.30 -8.45 1.65
C TRP A 191 18.21 -9.66 1.74
N ASN A 192 19.42 -9.48 2.28
CA ASN A 192 20.25 -10.61 2.71
C ASN A 192 19.76 -11.09 4.09
N TYR A 193 19.55 -12.39 4.22
CA TYR A 193 19.28 -13.08 5.50
C TYR A 193 20.44 -14.01 5.78
N ASP A 194 21.32 -13.61 6.67
CA ASP A 194 22.39 -14.46 7.22
C ASP A 194 21.81 -15.63 8.03
N VAL A 195 20.67 -15.41 8.65
CA VAL A 195 19.86 -16.41 9.30
C VAL A 195 18.37 -16.09 9.12
N VAL A 196 17.56 -17.10 8.84
CA VAL A 196 16.10 -17.04 8.89
C VAL A 196 15.68 -17.72 10.19
N THR A 197 15.09 -16.95 11.11
CA THR A 197 14.66 -17.42 12.42
C THR A 197 13.22 -17.90 12.46
N ARG A 198 12.40 -17.42 11.50
CA ARG A 198 11.00 -17.81 11.38
C ARG A 198 10.57 -17.87 9.92
N VAL A 199 9.86 -18.92 9.59
CA VAL A 199 9.21 -19.11 8.27
C VAL A 199 7.73 -19.36 8.51
N THR A 200 6.88 -18.69 7.75
CA THR A 200 5.48 -19.06 7.58
C THR A 200 5.23 -19.32 6.10
N ALA A 201 4.53 -20.38 5.77
CA ALA A 201 4.23 -20.73 4.39
C ALA A 201 2.74 -21.08 4.28
N GLN A 202 1.98 -20.22 3.61
CA GLN A 202 0.57 -20.43 3.36
C GLN A 202 0.38 -20.80 1.89
N PRO A 203 -0.22 -21.97 1.57
CA PRO A 203 -0.57 -22.30 0.21
C PRO A 203 -1.43 -21.21 -0.42
N VAL A 204 -1.14 -20.88 -1.67
CA VAL A 204 -1.95 -19.96 -2.47
C VAL A 204 -3.20 -20.72 -2.91
N ASP A 205 -4.38 -20.19 -2.59
CA ASP A 205 -5.64 -20.80 -3.01
C ASP A 205 -5.72 -20.83 -4.55
N PRO A 206 -6.04 -21.96 -5.17
CA PRO A 206 -6.03 -22.06 -6.64
C PRO A 206 -7.19 -21.27 -7.26
N GLU A 207 -8.36 -21.30 -6.60
CA GLU A 207 -9.56 -20.69 -7.12
C GLU A 207 -9.76 -19.28 -6.55
N PRO A 208 -10.22 -18.30 -7.35
CA PRO A 208 -10.55 -16.98 -6.84
C PRO A 208 -11.76 -17.03 -5.91
N LEU A 209 -11.74 -16.16 -4.89
CA LEU A 209 -12.90 -15.85 -4.06
C LEU A 209 -13.29 -14.39 -4.28
N VAL A 210 -14.58 -14.16 -4.53
CA VAL A 210 -15.09 -12.81 -4.81
C VAL A 210 -15.99 -12.34 -3.67
N LEU A 211 -15.71 -11.14 -3.15
CA LEU A 211 -16.63 -10.35 -2.33
C LEU A 211 -17.18 -9.23 -3.21
N ARG A 212 -18.50 -9.17 -3.36
CA ARG A 212 -19.11 -8.18 -4.24
C ARG A 212 -20.17 -7.36 -3.53
N GLY A 213 -20.19 -6.06 -3.80
CA GLY A 213 -21.24 -5.14 -3.34
C GLY A 213 -21.22 -4.87 -1.83
N GLY A 214 -22.33 -4.42 -1.33
CA GLY A 214 -22.52 -4.03 0.08
C GLY A 214 -22.21 -2.56 0.34
N ALA A 215 -23.19 -1.87 0.94
CA ALA A 215 -23.08 -0.47 1.34
C ALA A 215 -23.04 -0.38 2.88
N PHE A 216 -21.83 -0.19 3.42
CA PHE A 216 -21.60 -0.15 4.85
C PHE A 216 -21.70 1.29 5.39
N THR A 217 -22.43 1.47 6.48
CA THR A 217 -22.47 2.71 7.26
C THR A 217 -21.86 2.45 8.61
N ARG A 218 -20.78 3.14 8.96
CA ARG A 218 -20.17 3.06 10.29
C ARG A 218 -20.60 4.27 11.10
N ILE A 219 -21.34 4.02 12.17
CA ILE A 219 -21.58 4.97 13.24
C ILE A 219 -20.43 4.82 14.23
N VAL A 220 -19.54 5.80 14.29
CA VAL A 220 -18.27 5.65 14.98
C VAL A 220 -18.41 5.59 16.49
N ASN A 221 -17.40 4.99 17.14
CA ASN A 221 -17.32 4.93 18.59
C ASN A 221 -17.17 6.35 19.18
N ARG A 222 -17.75 6.53 20.37
CA ARG A 222 -17.66 7.77 21.18
C ARG A 222 -16.93 7.50 22.48
N MET A 223 -16.05 6.52 22.50
CA MET A 223 -15.33 6.12 23.70
C MET A 223 -14.28 7.16 24.04
N VAL A 224 -14.10 7.42 25.33
CA VAL A 224 -13.06 8.32 25.80
C VAL A 224 -11.70 7.84 25.33
N GLN A 225 -10.91 8.72 24.73
CA GLN A 225 -9.61 8.40 24.21
C GLN A 225 -8.66 7.96 25.33
N LYS A 226 -7.99 6.82 25.12
CA LYS A 226 -6.88 6.37 25.95
C LYS A 226 -5.57 6.84 25.34
N VAL A 227 -4.58 7.11 26.20
CA VAL A 227 -3.22 7.40 25.74
C VAL A 227 -2.65 6.24 24.95
N GLY A 228 -1.91 6.51 23.88
CA GLY A 228 -1.32 5.53 22.99
C GLY A 228 -2.14 5.24 21.72
N TYR A 229 -1.70 4.24 20.99
CA TYR A 229 -2.26 3.93 19.65
C TYR A 229 -3.37 2.89 19.75
N ASN A 230 -4.58 3.33 20.08
CA ASN A 230 -5.74 2.46 20.31
C ASN A 230 -6.65 2.41 19.07
N TYR A 231 -6.29 1.61 18.07
CA TYR A 231 -7.10 1.40 16.89
C TYR A 231 -8.20 0.36 17.12
N TRP A 232 -9.38 0.64 16.58
CA TRP A 232 -10.49 -0.29 16.50
C TRP A 232 -10.45 -1.05 15.18
N SER A 233 -10.82 -2.32 15.20
CA SER A 233 -10.99 -3.13 13.99
C SER A 233 -12.41 -3.01 13.45
N ARG A 234 -13.34 -3.90 13.82
CA ARG A 234 -14.73 -3.87 13.35
C ARG A 234 -14.82 -3.70 11.82
N ASN A 235 -14.11 -4.54 11.10
CA ASN A 235 -13.77 -4.40 9.69
C ASN A 235 -13.95 -5.74 8.94
N ILE A 236 -13.58 -5.74 7.67
CA ILE A 236 -13.43 -6.93 6.84
C ILE A 236 -11.93 -7.25 6.78
N GLU A 237 -11.52 -8.34 7.39
CA GLU A 237 -10.14 -8.84 7.35
C GLU A 237 -9.98 -9.88 6.25
N ILE A 238 -8.94 -9.74 5.41
CA ILE A 238 -8.66 -10.65 4.29
C ILE A 238 -7.31 -11.30 4.53
N ARG A 239 -7.32 -12.63 4.68
CA ARG A 239 -6.14 -13.50 4.86
C ARG A 239 -6.16 -14.68 3.89
N ARG A 240 -6.81 -14.55 2.77
CA ARG A 240 -6.90 -15.57 1.73
C ARG A 240 -6.30 -15.03 0.44
N SER A 241 -5.38 -15.78 -0.14
CA SER A 241 -4.84 -15.48 -1.46
C SER A 241 -5.91 -15.63 -2.55
N ASN A 242 -5.66 -15.04 -3.73
CA ASN A 242 -6.59 -15.02 -4.85
C ASN A 242 -7.99 -14.54 -4.44
N THR A 243 -8.04 -13.36 -3.81
CA THR A 243 -9.31 -12.73 -3.38
C THR A 243 -9.53 -11.43 -4.14
N GLU A 244 -10.71 -11.29 -4.73
CA GLU A 244 -11.17 -10.06 -5.36
C GLU A 244 -12.29 -9.42 -4.54
N VAL A 245 -12.22 -8.09 -4.36
CA VAL A 245 -13.24 -7.28 -3.68
C VAL A 245 -13.75 -6.26 -4.68
N VAL A 246 -15.06 -6.28 -4.95
CA VAL A 246 -15.65 -5.46 -6.02
C VAL A 246 -16.81 -4.63 -5.48
N GLY A 247 -16.77 -3.32 -5.68
CA GLY A 247 -17.92 -2.44 -5.47
C GLY A 247 -18.37 -2.27 -4.01
N ILE A 248 -17.50 -2.55 -3.04
CA ILE A 248 -17.81 -2.28 -1.63
C ILE A 248 -17.75 -0.76 -1.39
N SER A 249 -18.78 -0.23 -0.72
CA SER A 249 -18.76 1.14 -0.24
C SER A 249 -18.84 1.19 1.29
N MET A 250 -18.14 2.17 1.90
CA MET A 250 -18.21 2.42 3.34
C MET A 250 -18.20 3.92 3.59
N LYS A 251 -19.21 4.39 4.32
CA LYS A 251 -19.30 5.78 4.79
C LYS A 251 -19.23 5.86 6.32
N VAL A 252 -18.70 6.96 6.80
CA VAL A 252 -18.57 7.27 8.23
C VAL A 252 -19.62 8.28 8.63
N THR A 253 -20.24 8.08 9.79
CA THR A 253 -21.24 8.99 10.33
C THR A 253 -21.05 9.21 11.83
N SER A 254 -21.66 10.30 12.34
CA SER A 254 -21.77 10.59 13.77
C SER A 254 -20.42 10.78 14.48
N GLU A 255 -19.41 11.25 13.79
CA GLU A 255 -18.13 11.63 14.40
C GLU A 255 -18.29 12.81 15.36
N THR A 256 -17.61 12.72 16.51
CA THR A 256 -17.57 13.73 17.57
C THR A 256 -16.13 14.12 17.89
N GLU A 257 -15.91 14.93 18.93
CA GLU A 257 -14.54 15.26 19.39
C GLU A 257 -13.88 14.10 20.17
N VAL A 258 -14.68 13.11 20.63
CA VAL A 258 -14.19 11.91 21.31
C VAL A 258 -14.30 10.69 20.40
N GLY A 259 -13.51 9.66 20.69
CA GLY A 259 -13.51 8.41 19.95
C GLY A 259 -12.10 7.90 19.68
N HIS A 260 -12.00 6.70 19.16
CA HIS A 260 -10.76 6.08 18.71
C HIS A 260 -10.76 5.89 17.20
N PRO A 261 -9.59 6.03 16.55
CA PRO A 261 -9.46 5.76 15.12
C PRO A 261 -9.64 4.27 14.80
N TYR A 262 -9.87 3.99 13.53
CA TYR A 262 -10.05 2.64 13.03
C TYR A 262 -8.87 2.21 12.17
N LEU A 263 -8.44 0.97 12.36
CA LEU A 263 -7.55 0.28 11.45
C LEU A 263 -8.35 -0.14 10.21
N GLY A 264 -7.86 0.05 9.03
CA GLY A 264 -8.46 -0.20 7.73
C GLY A 264 -9.81 -0.91 7.70
N PHE A 265 -10.81 -0.34 7.01
CA PHE A 265 -12.08 -1.05 6.81
C PHE A 265 -11.86 -2.34 6.01
N LEU A 266 -11.00 -2.28 5.00
CA LEU A 266 -10.40 -3.47 4.39
C LEU A 266 -9.00 -3.65 4.98
N ASN A 267 -8.85 -4.68 5.82
CA ASN A 267 -7.60 -5.03 6.49
C ASN A 267 -7.05 -6.32 5.87
N ILE A 268 -5.98 -6.24 5.08
CA ILE A 268 -5.48 -7.30 4.23
C ILE A 268 -4.11 -7.74 4.72
N GLN A 269 -3.96 -9.02 5.03
CA GLN A 269 -2.75 -9.51 5.68
C GLN A 269 -2.38 -10.94 5.24
N ASP A 270 -1.07 -11.22 5.18
CA ASP A 270 -0.51 -12.57 5.02
C ASP A 270 -1.12 -13.35 3.81
N CYS A 271 -1.32 -12.67 2.68
CA CYS A 271 -1.92 -13.27 1.50
C CYS A 271 -1.31 -12.71 0.20
N ALA A 272 -1.65 -13.32 -0.94
CA ALA A 272 -1.14 -12.92 -2.24
C ALA A 272 -2.27 -12.78 -3.28
N ASN A 273 -2.00 -12.03 -4.36
CA ASN A 273 -2.89 -11.87 -5.49
C ASN A 273 -4.25 -11.29 -5.06
N ILE A 274 -4.23 -10.09 -4.52
CA ILE A 274 -5.41 -9.38 -4.05
C ILE A 274 -5.76 -8.27 -5.04
N THR A 275 -7.02 -8.24 -5.46
CA THR A 275 -7.55 -7.18 -6.31
C THR A 275 -8.71 -6.48 -5.60
N LEU A 276 -8.61 -5.16 -5.47
CA LEU A 276 -9.71 -4.29 -5.05
C LEU A 276 -10.16 -3.50 -6.26
N ARG A 277 -11.45 -3.55 -6.57
CA ARG A 277 -12.00 -2.90 -7.77
C ARG A 277 -13.27 -2.11 -7.42
N ASP A 278 -13.36 -0.88 -7.93
CA ASP A 278 -14.56 -0.06 -7.84
C ASP A 278 -15.06 0.16 -6.38
N CYS A 279 -14.15 0.13 -5.40
CA CYS A 279 -14.48 0.34 -4.00
C CYS A 279 -14.45 1.83 -3.66
N GLU A 280 -15.43 2.28 -2.85
CA GLU A 280 -15.49 3.65 -2.34
C GLU A 280 -15.48 3.63 -0.81
N LEU A 281 -14.36 3.98 -0.20
CA LEU A 281 -14.24 4.03 1.26
C LEU A 281 -14.05 5.47 1.73
N ASP A 282 -14.83 5.86 2.73
CA ASP A 282 -14.67 7.13 3.42
C ASP A 282 -13.53 7.06 4.45
N ALA A 283 -13.08 8.20 4.94
CA ALA A 283 -12.04 8.30 5.96
C ALA A 283 -12.60 8.84 7.26
N HIS A 284 -12.03 8.38 8.36
CA HIS A 284 -12.33 8.89 9.68
C HIS A 284 -11.53 10.16 10.00
N LYS A 285 -12.06 10.99 10.87
CA LYS A 285 -11.39 12.11 11.50
C LYS A 285 -10.07 11.66 12.15
N THR A 286 -9.09 12.53 12.16
CA THR A 286 -7.87 12.33 12.96
C THR A 286 -8.12 12.76 14.42
N TYR A 287 -7.60 11.97 15.35
CA TYR A 287 -7.65 12.25 16.78
C TYR A 287 -6.25 12.52 17.30
N LYS A 288 -6.14 13.31 18.35
CA LYS A 288 -4.87 13.54 19.04
C LYS A 288 -4.72 12.54 20.19
N THR A 289 -3.50 12.03 20.35
CA THR A 289 -3.11 11.21 21.49
C THR A 289 -1.71 11.57 21.95
N VAL A 290 -1.20 10.93 22.99
CA VAL A 290 0.21 10.99 23.38
C VAL A 290 0.94 9.83 22.71
N GLY A 291 1.90 10.15 21.86
CA GLY A 291 2.72 9.17 21.13
C GLY A 291 3.85 8.56 21.96
N SER A 292 4.66 7.71 21.34
CA SER A 292 5.76 6.99 21.99
C SER A 292 6.88 7.87 22.54
N ALA A 293 7.03 9.09 22.01
CA ALA A 293 7.95 10.11 22.55
C ALA A 293 7.35 10.95 23.70
N GLY A 294 6.20 10.58 24.24
CA GLY A 294 5.54 11.32 25.33
C GLY A 294 4.96 12.68 24.91
N LYS A 295 4.80 12.93 23.62
CA LYS A 295 4.31 14.20 23.06
C LYS A 295 3.01 14.01 22.29
N PRO A 296 2.16 15.05 22.14
CA PRO A 296 0.96 14.96 21.33
C PRO A 296 1.25 14.62 19.87
N VAL A 297 0.50 13.64 19.35
CA VAL A 297 0.56 13.20 17.95
C VAL A 297 -0.86 12.99 17.42
N SER A 298 -1.02 13.02 16.10
CA SER A 298 -2.28 12.63 15.46
C SER A 298 -2.29 11.13 15.19
N MET A 299 -3.41 10.50 15.53
CA MET A 299 -3.73 9.12 15.12
C MET A 299 -4.56 9.15 13.86
N GLY A 300 -4.11 8.45 12.82
CA GLY A 300 -4.84 8.36 11.57
C GLY A 300 -5.69 7.11 11.49
N SER A 301 -6.93 7.27 11.06
CA SER A 301 -7.75 6.15 10.62
C SER A 301 -7.46 5.83 9.16
N TYR A 302 -7.44 4.55 8.83
CA TYR A 302 -7.16 4.05 7.49
C TYR A 302 -8.42 3.42 6.88
N GLY A 303 -8.69 3.72 5.61
CA GLY A 303 -9.70 3.00 4.84
C GLY A 303 -9.19 1.60 4.45
N TYR A 304 -7.93 1.54 4.03
CA TYR A 304 -7.22 0.31 3.67
C TYR A 304 -5.96 0.18 4.53
N HIS A 305 -5.76 -1.00 5.10
CA HIS A 305 -4.52 -1.39 5.76
C HIS A 305 -4.02 -2.70 5.16
N VAL A 306 -2.77 -2.74 4.71
CA VAL A 306 -2.23 -3.88 3.97
C VAL A 306 -0.86 -4.24 4.56
N SER A 307 -0.65 -5.50 4.91
CA SER A 307 0.60 -5.95 5.54
C SER A 307 0.99 -7.36 5.09
N ASP A 308 2.26 -7.54 4.77
CA ASP A 308 2.80 -8.85 4.38
C ASP A 308 2.04 -9.46 3.17
N VAL A 309 1.76 -8.63 2.16
CA VAL A 309 1.00 -9.01 0.96
C VAL A 309 1.87 -8.92 -0.28
N MET A 310 1.74 -9.89 -1.17
CA MET A 310 2.37 -9.89 -2.48
C MET A 310 1.32 -9.76 -3.59
N ASN A 311 1.62 -8.96 -4.63
CA ASN A 311 0.73 -8.68 -5.77
C ASN A 311 -0.60 -8.08 -5.31
N PHE A 312 -0.56 -6.83 -4.90
CA PHE A 312 -1.72 -6.06 -4.47
C PHE A 312 -2.12 -5.06 -5.57
N HIS A 313 -3.35 -5.16 -6.05
CA HIS A 313 -3.90 -4.29 -7.08
C HIS A 313 -5.11 -3.51 -6.56
N MET A 314 -5.11 -2.19 -6.75
CA MET A 314 -6.29 -1.33 -6.58
C MET A 314 -6.65 -0.71 -7.92
N ILE A 315 -7.88 -0.89 -8.35
CA ILE A 315 -8.36 -0.44 -9.67
C ILE A 315 -9.65 0.34 -9.47
N ARG A 316 -9.68 1.60 -9.93
CA ARG A 316 -10.85 2.51 -9.85
C ARG A 316 -11.42 2.67 -8.43
N CYS A 317 -10.58 2.53 -7.40
CA CYS A 317 -10.99 2.78 -6.03
C CYS A 317 -10.98 4.28 -5.71
N ARG A 318 -11.96 4.72 -4.91
CA ARG A 318 -12.18 6.14 -4.66
C ARG A 318 -12.36 6.45 -3.18
N MET A 319 -12.02 7.67 -2.81
CA MET A 319 -12.33 8.31 -1.56
C MET A 319 -12.90 9.70 -1.84
N LYS A 320 -13.89 10.12 -1.04
CA LYS A 320 -14.39 11.52 -1.05
C LYS A 320 -13.42 12.44 -0.29
N ASP A 321 -13.55 13.74 -0.54
CA ASP A 321 -12.84 14.79 0.21
C ASP A 321 -11.32 14.58 0.31
N ILE A 322 -10.68 14.18 -0.77
CA ILE A 322 -9.24 13.85 -0.81
C ILE A 322 -8.31 15.00 -0.38
N HIS A 323 -8.85 16.22 -0.27
CA HIS A 323 -8.11 17.42 0.17
C HIS A 323 -8.35 17.78 1.64
N ASN A 324 -9.22 17.06 2.34
CA ASN A 324 -9.53 17.33 3.73
C ASN A 324 -8.42 16.80 4.67
N SER A 325 -7.59 17.71 5.18
CA SER A 325 -6.46 17.37 6.05
C SER A 325 -6.85 16.87 7.45
N SER A 326 -8.12 17.02 7.86
CA SER A 326 -8.62 16.46 9.11
C SER A 326 -8.97 14.98 9.01
N ARG A 327 -9.00 14.41 7.79
CA ARG A 327 -9.32 13.00 7.53
C ARG A 327 -8.10 12.31 6.97
N TRP A 328 -7.54 11.41 7.75
CA TRP A 328 -6.38 10.66 7.27
C TRP A 328 -6.75 9.65 6.19
N GLY A 329 -5.88 9.06 5.80
CA GLY A 329 -5.63 8.36 4.77
C GLY A 329 -6.25 7.10 4.63
N ILE A 330 -6.02 6.82 3.55
CA ILE A 330 -6.73 5.81 2.93
C ILE A 330 -5.94 4.54 2.93
N ILE A 331 -4.67 4.58 2.69
CA ILE A 331 -3.89 3.35 2.62
C ILE A 331 -2.60 3.46 3.44
N ALA A 332 -2.40 2.48 4.32
CA ALA A 332 -1.11 2.21 4.96
C ALA A 332 -0.63 0.83 4.53
N THR A 333 0.65 0.72 4.19
CA THR A 333 1.25 -0.53 3.74
C THR A 333 2.50 -0.89 4.52
N ASN A 334 2.68 -2.20 4.74
CA ASN A 334 3.82 -2.73 5.49
C ASN A 334 4.35 -4.01 4.84
N PHE A 335 5.65 -4.10 4.60
CA PHE A 335 6.34 -5.31 4.11
C PHE A 335 5.69 -5.94 2.87
N MET A 336 5.30 -5.09 1.92
CA MET A 336 4.63 -5.56 0.71
C MET A 336 5.62 -5.82 -0.42
N LYS A 337 5.17 -6.64 -1.37
CA LYS A 337 5.90 -6.85 -2.62
C LYS A 337 4.93 -6.76 -3.80
N ASN A 338 5.27 -5.92 -4.79
CA ASN A 338 4.49 -5.61 -5.99
C ASN A 338 3.14 -4.95 -5.67
N ILE A 339 3.05 -3.66 -5.96
CA ILE A 339 1.83 -2.85 -5.79
C ILE A 339 1.47 -2.22 -7.13
N LEU A 340 0.19 -2.25 -7.49
CA LEU A 340 -0.40 -1.48 -8.58
C LEU A 340 -1.61 -0.69 -8.06
N LEU A 341 -1.57 0.64 -8.21
CA LEU A 341 -2.72 1.52 -8.09
C LEU A 341 -3.05 2.07 -9.49
N GLU A 342 -4.27 1.88 -9.95
CA GLU A 342 -4.69 2.25 -11.28
C GLU A 342 -6.07 2.92 -11.27
N ASP A 343 -6.19 4.07 -11.96
CA ASP A 343 -7.44 4.85 -12.06
C ASP A 343 -8.07 5.21 -10.70
N CYS A 344 -7.23 5.37 -9.65
CA CYS A 344 -7.67 5.62 -8.29
C CYS A 344 -7.72 7.11 -7.94
N VAL A 345 -8.64 7.47 -7.02
CA VAL A 345 -8.72 8.82 -6.43
C VAL A 345 -8.66 8.66 -4.92
N LEU A 346 -7.52 8.95 -4.31
CA LEU A 346 -7.22 8.67 -2.91
C LEU A 346 -6.65 9.92 -2.21
N SER A 347 -6.88 10.06 -0.90
CA SER A 347 -6.27 11.16 -0.13
C SER A 347 -4.75 11.04 -0.05
N ARG A 348 -4.24 9.81 0.01
CA ARG A 348 -2.80 9.50 0.00
C ARG A 348 -2.52 8.04 -0.28
N MET A 349 -1.27 7.76 -0.63
CA MET A 349 -0.64 6.44 -0.52
C MET A 349 0.49 6.53 0.51
N ASP A 350 0.47 5.69 1.53
CA ASP A 350 1.43 5.76 2.64
C ASP A 350 2.11 4.42 2.90
N VAL A 351 3.38 4.33 2.57
CA VAL A 351 4.21 3.18 2.90
C VAL A 351 4.86 3.40 4.27
N HIS A 352 4.56 2.53 5.22
CA HIS A 352 5.11 2.61 6.57
C HIS A 352 6.37 1.77 6.77
N LEU A 353 6.32 0.48 6.38
CA LEU A 353 7.37 -0.48 6.71
C LEU A 353 7.88 -1.22 5.46
N GLY A 354 8.03 -0.46 4.38
CA GLY A 354 8.69 -0.93 3.18
C GLY A 354 7.80 -1.62 2.15
N VAL A 355 8.18 -1.36 0.92
CA VAL A 355 7.71 -2.04 -0.28
C VAL A 355 8.94 -2.54 -1.04
N SER A 356 8.83 -3.67 -1.72
CA SER A 356 9.87 -4.17 -2.61
C SER A 356 9.29 -4.62 -3.96
N GLY A 357 10.15 -4.91 -4.92
CA GLY A 357 9.74 -5.30 -6.27
C GLY A 357 9.25 -4.10 -7.10
N SER A 358 8.04 -4.18 -7.65
CA SER A 358 7.43 -3.09 -8.43
C SER A 358 6.41 -2.33 -7.61
N PHE A 359 6.48 -1.00 -7.68
CA PHE A 359 5.48 -0.12 -7.10
C PHE A 359 5.01 0.84 -8.18
N ILE A 360 3.80 0.65 -8.69
CA ILE A 360 3.25 1.38 -9.83
C ILE A 360 2.01 2.13 -9.41
N ILE A 361 1.96 3.43 -9.72
CA ILE A 361 0.78 4.28 -9.60
C ILE A 361 0.55 4.90 -10.97
N ARG A 362 -0.60 4.63 -11.58
CA ARG A 362 -0.91 5.17 -12.91
C ARG A 362 -2.34 5.67 -13.03
N ARG A 363 -2.53 6.72 -13.85
CA ARG A 363 -3.83 7.37 -14.11
C ARG A 363 -4.62 7.68 -12.84
N SER A 364 -3.90 8.08 -11.78
CA SER A 364 -4.47 8.23 -10.44
C SER A 364 -4.28 9.63 -9.89
N THR A 365 -5.15 10.01 -8.95
CA THR A 365 -5.04 11.27 -8.21
C THR A 365 -4.79 10.98 -6.75
N LEU A 366 -3.71 11.55 -6.19
CA LEU A 366 -3.42 11.54 -4.75
C LEU A 366 -3.66 12.94 -4.18
N GLY A 367 -4.39 12.99 -3.07
CA GLY A 367 -4.84 14.22 -2.43
C GLY A 367 -3.80 14.87 -1.53
N TYR A 368 -4.26 15.48 -0.44
CA TYR A 368 -3.48 16.40 0.39
C TYR A 368 -2.18 15.83 0.99
N ALA A 369 -2.15 14.55 1.29
CA ALA A 369 -0.97 13.93 1.91
C ALA A 369 -0.09 13.15 0.89
N GLY A 370 -0.47 13.16 -0.38
CA GLY A 370 0.34 12.71 -1.50
C GLY A 370 0.85 11.28 -1.41
N LEU A 371 2.12 11.10 -1.74
CA LEU A 371 2.81 9.80 -1.76
C LEU A 371 3.94 9.78 -0.75
N ASN A 372 3.85 8.85 0.19
CA ASN A 372 4.97 8.45 1.06
C ASN A 372 5.49 7.10 0.61
N ALA A 373 6.78 6.96 0.39
CA ALA A 373 7.44 5.74 -0.03
C ALA A 373 8.67 5.43 0.83
N VAL A 374 8.89 4.17 1.14
CA VAL A 374 10.10 3.65 1.77
C VAL A 374 10.28 2.19 1.34
N GLY A 375 11.49 1.80 0.97
CA GLY A 375 11.75 0.43 0.52
C GLY A 375 12.77 0.32 -0.60
N SER A 376 12.46 -0.53 -1.58
CA SER A 376 13.39 -0.84 -2.67
C SER A 376 12.67 -1.23 -3.97
N GLY A 377 13.44 -1.31 -5.07
CA GLY A 377 12.94 -1.75 -6.36
C GLY A 377 12.58 -0.61 -7.31
N GLN A 378 11.59 -0.83 -8.17
CA GLN A 378 11.17 0.15 -9.17
C GLN A 378 9.89 0.85 -8.72
N LEU A 379 9.97 2.17 -8.46
CA LEU A 379 8.81 3.03 -8.26
C LEU A 379 8.49 3.77 -9.56
N THR A 380 7.27 3.60 -10.05
CA THR A 380 6.78 4.28 -11.26
C THR A 380 5.51 5.05 -10.95
N ILE A 381 5.47 6.33 -11.31
CA ILE A 381 4.29 7.19 -11.29
C ILE A 381 4.05 7.67 -12.71
N GLU A 382 2.89 7.34 -13.27
CA GLU A 382 2.57 7.61 -14.68
C GLU A 382 1.16 8.18 -14.83
N ASP A 383 1.02 9.26 -15.62
CA ASP A 383 -0.26 9.91 -15.92
C ASP A 383 -1.06 10.30 -14.65
N CYS A 384 -0.35 10.75 -13.59
CA CYS A 384 -0.93 11.01 -12.29
C CYS A 384 -1.00 12.50 -11.94
N THR A 385 -1.96 12.85 -11.06
CA THR A 385 -2.02 14.15 -10.38
C THR A 385 -1.73 13.98 -8.90
N ILE A 386 -0.73 14.69 -8.37
CA ILE A 386 -0.31 14.60 -6.96
C ILE A 386 -0.48 15.98 -6.30
N HIS A 387 -1.19 16.02 -5.16
CA HIS A 387 -1.44 17.24 -4.37
C HIS A 387 -0.63 17.29 -3.06
N GLY A 388 0.39 16.55 -2.89
CA GLY A 388 1.21 16.54 -1.67
C GLY A 388 2.18 17.72 -1.59
N SER A 389 2.70 18.00 -0.40
CA SER A 389 3.79 18.96 -0.17
C SER A 389 5.06 18.59 -0.94
N ASN A 390 5.22 17.34 -1.24
CA ASN A 390 6.26 16.77 -2.09
C ASN A 390 5.61 15.92 -3.19
N LEU A 391 6.29 15.77 -4.31
CA LEU A 391 5.90 14.81 -5.33
C LEU A 391 6.00 13.38 -4.76
N ILE A 392 7.15 13.08 -4.10
CA ILE A 392 7.36 11.86 -3.32
C ILE A 392 8.08 12.23 -2.02
N ARG A 393 7.55 11.74 -0.89
CA ARG A 393 8.22 11.81 0.41
C ARG A 393 8.80 10.45 0.75
N PHE A 394 10.11 10.37 0.93
CA PHE A 394 10.83 9.13 1.26
C PHE A 394 10.98 8.94 2.77
N ARG A 395 9.97 9.21 3.57
CA ARG A 395 9.89 8.88 4.99
C ARG A 395 11.20 9.11 5.76
N GLU A 396 11.54 10.36 6.01
CA GLU A 396 12.73 10.77 6.77
C GLU A 396 12.79 10.15 8.17
N ASP A 397 11.64 9.91 8.77
CA ASP A 397 11.51 9.25 10.08
C ASP A 397 11.93 7.76 10.06
N TYR A 398 12.11 7.17 8.88
CA TYR A 398 12.65 5.84 8.64
C TYR A 398 13.94 5.85 7.81
N GLY A 399 14.63 6.99 7.75
CA GLY A 399 15.91 7.11 7.06
C GLY A 399 15.85 7.46 5.60
N SER A 400 14.70 7.88 5.09
CA SER A 400 14.51 8.31 3.69
C SER A 400 15.07 7.31 2.66
N ILE A 401 14.76 6.03 2.84
CA ILE A 401 15.30 4.99 1.98
C ILE A 401 14.40 4.68 0.78
N TRP A 402 15.02 4.68 -0.41
CA TRP A 402 14.54 3.97 -1.58
C TRP A 402 15.73 3.33 -2.31
N ASP A 403 15.99 2.04 -2.03
CA ASP A 403 17.10 1.32 -2.64
C ASP A 403 16.69 0.76 -4.03
N GLY A 404 16.65 1.65 -5.02
CA GLY A 404 16.19 1.33 -6.37
C GLY A 404 16.15 2.55 -7.28
N GLU A 405 15.19 2.55 -8.20
CA GLU A 405 14.99 3.62 -9.18
C GLU A 405 13.60 4.21 -9.10
N VAL A 406 13.46 5.45 -9.55
CA VAL A 406 12.18 6.17 -9.65
C VAL A 406 11.97 6.63 -11.08
N LEU A 407 10.77 6.39 -11.62
CA LEU A 407 10.27 6.94 -12.86
C LEU A 407 9.03 7.78 -12.61
N VAL A 408 9.05 9.03 -13.05
CA VAL A 408 7.89 9.92 -13.11
C VAL A 408 7.62 10.25 -14.56
N ARG A 409 6.44 9.88 -15.06
CA ARG A 409 6.06 10.07 -16.46
C ARG A 409 4.72 10.77 -16.59
N ASN A 410 4.65 11.83 -17.42
CA ASN A 410 3.42 12.55 -17.77
C ASN A 410 2.58 12.98 -16.56
N CYS A 411 3.21 13.42 -15.48
CA CYS A 411 2.53 13.74 -14.23
C CYS A 411 2.29 15.24 -14.05
N ARG A 412 1.31 15.56 -13.21
CA ARG A 412 1.07 16.89 -12.67
C ARG A 412 1.25 16.88 -11.16
N TRP A 413 2.09 17.78 -10.67
CA TRP A 413 2.26 17.99 -9.22
C TRP A 413 1.78 19.38 -8.84
N ILE A 414 0.94 19.47 -7.79
CA ILE A 414 0.32 20.69 -7.32
C ILE A 414 0.75 20.90 -5.85
N PRO A 415 1.93 21.49 -5.60
CA PRO A 415 2.41 21.74 -4.24
C PRO A 415 1.56 22.79 -3.53
N PRO A 416 1.16 22.57 -2.25
CA PRO A 416 0.34 23.53 -1.51
C PRO A 416 1.17 24.66 -0.86
N THR A 417 2.50 24.55 -0.82
CA THR A 417 3.39 25.44 -0.05
C THR A 417 4.48 26.10 -0.89
N ARG A 418 5.09 27.18 -0.33
CA ARG A 418 6.13 27.97 -0.98
C ARG A 418 7.44 27.22 -1.24
N ASN A 419 7.87 26.41 -0.28
CA ASN A 419 9.11 25.66 -0.39
C ASN A 419 8.75 24.29 -0.95
N ALA A 420 8.78 24.20 -2.26
CA ALA A 420 8.43 22.97 -2.94
C ALA A 420 9.68 22.14 -3.19
N VAL A 421 9.67 20.91 -2.70
CA VAL A 421 10.69 19.90 -2.93
C VAL A 421 10.04 18.68 -3.57
N MET A 422 10.54 18.28 -4.73
CA MET A 422 9.97 17.13 -5.44
C MET A 422 10.17 15.83 -4.66
N PHE A 423 11.42 15.53 -4.32
CA PHE A 423 11.81 14.29 -3.64
C PHE A 423 12.37 14.62 -2.27
N ARG A 424 11.57 14.42 -1.22
CA ARG A 424 12.00 14.69 0.14
C ARG A 424 12.83 13.54 0.68
N THR A 425 14.09 13.81 1.01
CA THR A 425 15.09 12.81 1.42
C THR A 425 15.97 13.37 2.53
N GLU A 426 15.48 13.49 3.73
CA GLU A 426 16.25 13.99 4.86
C GLU A 426 16.90 12.84 5.64
N ASN A 427 18.24 12.76 5.61
CA ASN A 427 19.02 11.86 6.47
C ASN A 427 20.40 12.46 6.69
N ASP A 428 20.78 12.67 7.93
CA ASP A 428 22.08 13.26 8.30
C ASP A 428 23.15 12.22 8.67
N GLY A 429 22.84 10.92 8.53
CA GLY A 429 23.74 9.83 8.85
C GLY A 429 24.02 9.64 10.35
N SER A 430 23.25 10.27 11.24
CA SER A 430 23.49 10.21 12.69
C SER A 430 22.73 9.11 13.41
N HIS A 431 21.78 8.44 12.73
CA HIS A 431 20.95 7.41 13.31
C HIS A 431 21.00 6.10 12.52
N ASP A 432 21.11 4.99 13.24
CA ASP A 432 20.99 3.66 12.65
C ASP A 432 19.51 3.27 12.55
N PHE A 433 19.00 3.18 11.32
CA PHE A 433 17.63 2.74 11.04
C PHE A 433 17.50 1.21 10.88
N GLY A 434 18.63 0.46 11.13
CA GLY A 434 18.70 -0.99 11.02
C GLY A 434 19.04 -1.49 9.60
N TYR A 435 19.27 -0.59 8.65
CA TYR A 435 19.63 -0.90 7.27
C TYR A 435 20.44 0.23 6.62
N PRO A 436 21.24 -0.04 5.59
CA PRO A 436 21.90 1.01 4.82
C PRO A 436 20.89 1.92 4.13
N CYS A 437 20.87 3.21 4.50
CA CYS A 437 19.97 4.17 3.87
C CYS A 437 20.47 4.61 2.50
N ALA A 438 19.54 4.88 1.59
CA ALA A 438 19.87 5.31 0.23
C ALA A 438 18.75 6.16 -0.37
N MET A 439 19.12 7.21 -1.07
CA MET A 439 18.26 7.86 -2.06
C MET A 439 18.07 6.94 -3.27
N PRO A 440 17.02 7.15 -4.10
CA PRO A 440 16.91 6.46 -5.37
C PRO A 440 18.20 6.62 -6.19
N ARG A 441 18.76 5.51 -6.67
CA ARG A 441 20.01 5.52 -7.45
C ARG A 441 19.88 6.38 -8.72
N VAL A 442 18.77 6.21 -9.44
CA VAL A 442 18.41 7.02 -10.60
C VAL A 442 16.99 7.55 -10.40
N ILE A 443 16.82 8.84 -10.59
CA ILE A 443 15.52 9.49 -10.69
C ILE A 443 15.35 9.93 -12.15
N ARG A 444 14.30 9.41 -12.80
CA ARG A 444 13.97 9.71 -14.19
C ARG A 444 12.63 10.45 -14.26
N ILE A 445 12.64 11.63 -14.89
CA ILE A 445 11.45 12.46 -15.13
C ILE A 445 11.25 12.55 -16.64
N GLU A 446 10.17 11.97 -17.13
CA GLU A 446 9.77 11.95 -18.55
C GLU A 446 8.43 12.68 -18.73
N GLY A 447 8.39 14.00 -18.50
CA GLY A 447 7.18 14.81 -18.50
C GLY A 447 6.62 15.03 -17.09
N LEU A 448 6.80 16.25 -16.58
CA LEU A 448 6.24 16.70 -15.31
C LEU A 448 5.83 18.16 -15.45
N PHE A 449 4.58 18.45 -15.12
CA PHE A 449 4.09 19.81 -14.94
C PHE A 449 3.95 20.11 -13.44
N VAL A 450 4.74 21.06 -12.95
CA VAL A 450 4.63 21.58 -11.59
C VAL A 450 3.68 22.78 -11.60
N ASP A 451 2.48 22.60 -11.07
CA ASP A 451 1.51 23.68 -10.94
C ASP A 451 1.74 24.45 -9.65
N ASP A 452 2.72 25.33 -9.70
CA ASP A 452 3.07 26.27 -8.63
C ASP A 452 2.46 27.66 -8.82
N SER A 453 1.42 27.80 -9.64
CA SER A 453 0.76 29.07 -9.98
C SER A 453 0.21 29.82 -8.76
N LYS A 454 -0.30 29.11 -7.76
CA LYS A 454 -0.79 29.69 -6.50
C LYS A 454 0.30 30.39 -5.66
N HIS A 455 1.56 30.13 -5.99
CA HIS A 455 2.71 30.61 -5.24
C HIS A 455 3.65 31.47 -6.08
N LYS A 456 3.28 31.82 -7.31
CA LYS A 456 4.11 32.53 -8.28
C LYS A 456 4.80 33.77 -7.68
N ASP A 457 4.03 34.61 -6.99
CA ASP A 457 4.55 35.85 -6.39
C ASP A 457 5.29 35.64 -5.05
N LYS A 458 5.27 34.42 -4.54
CA LYS A 458 5.80 34.03 -3.23
C LYS A 458 6.95 33.02 -3.32
N HIS A 459 7.18 32.49 -4.50
CA HIS A 459 8.34 31.64 -4.78
C HIS A 459 9.58 32.51 -4.90
N LEU A 460 10.30 32.65 -3.85
CA LEU A 460 11.62 33.28 -3.81
C LEU A 460 12.67 32.46 -4.59
N GLY A 461 12.27 31.81 -5.68
CA GLY A 461 13.12 31.01 -6.53
C GLY A 461 13.49 29.63 -5.96
N VAL A 462 12.63 29.04 -5.11
CA VAL A 462 12.99 27.85 -4.33
C VAL A 462 12.11 26.66 -4.70
N LEU A 463 12.41 26.08 -5.84
CA LEU A 463 11.94 24.74 -6.21
C LEU A 463 13.18 23.85 -6.28
N TYR A 464 13.19 22.74 -5.53
CA TYR A 464 14.29 21.80 -5.52
C TYR A 464 13.85 20.42 -6.02
N PHE A 465 14.75 19.72 -6.72
CA PHE A 465 14.54 18.31 -6.99
C PHE A 465 14.64 17.50 -5.71
N VAL A 466 15.70 17.72 -4.95
CA VAL A 466 15.99 16.94 -3.75
C VAL A 466 16.24 17.86 -2.57
N ASP A 467 15.57 17.56 -1.48
CA ASP A 467 15.85 18.13 -0.17
C ASP A 467 16.85 17.24 0.58
N SER A 468 17.71 17.86 1.36
CA SER A 468 18.65 17.15 2.21
C SER A 468 18.99 17.99 3.43
N ILE A 469 19.29 17.34 4.54
CA ILE A 469 19.72 18.03 5.75
C ILE A 469 21.08 18.68 5.52
N ALA A 470 21.18 19.96 5.85
CA ALA A 470 22.45 20.67 5.80
C ALA A 470 23.48 19.96 6.71
N GLY A 471 24.68 19.73 6.17
CA GLY A 471 25.75 19.04 6.89
C GLY A 471 25.70 17.51 6.83
N SER A 472 24.88 16.93 5.94
CA SER A 472 25.01 15.51 5.60
C SER A 472 26.43 15.20 5.14
N ARG A 473 27.06 14.22 5.77
CA ARG A 473 28.46 13.83 5.52
C ARG A 473 28.56 12.34 5.29
N PRO A 474 29.18 11.91 4.18
CA PRO A 474 29.36 10.48 3.86
C PRO A 474 30.15 9.69 4.91
N GLU A 475 31.07 10.37 5.61
CA GLU A 475 31.94 9.79 6.62
C GLU A 475 31.28 9.55 8.00
N ARG A 476 29.99 9.83 8.15
CA ARG A 476 29.27 9.56 9.39
C ARG A 476 29.10 8.06 9.65
N PRO A 477 28.89 7.64 10.91
CA PRO A 477 28.79 6.22 11.29
C PRO A 477 27.74 5.43 10.49
N PHE A 478 26.67 6.10 10.07
CA PHE A 478 25.60 5.51 9.26
C PHE A 478 25.54 6.25 7.92
N PRO A 479 26.35 5.83 6.93
CA PRO A 479 26.47 6.50 5.65
C PRO A 479 25.16 6.41 4.85
N TYR A 480 24.88 7.49 4.11
CA TYR A 480 23.72 7.62 3.26
C TYR A 480 24.13 7.69 1.79
N ARG A 481 23.66 6.75 0.98
CA ARG A 481 23.96 6.76 -0.46
C ARG A 481 23.10 7.78 -1.18
N LEU A 482 23.73 8.69 -1.90
CA LEU A 482 23.06 9.74 -2.66
C LEU A 482 22.59 9.22 -4.02
N THR A 483 21.68 9.97 -4.64
CA THR A 483 21.30 9.76 -6.04
C THR A 483 22.52 9.98 -6.94
N GLU A 484 22.79 9.02 -7.81
CA GLU A 484 23.87 9.12 -8.80
C GLU A 484 23.47 10.00 -9.98
N ARG A 485 22.23 9.84 -10.45
CA ARG A 485 21.77 10.47 -11.69
C ARG A 485 20.32 10.93 -11.62
N LEU A 486 20.11 12.16 -12.06
CA LEU A 486 18.81 12.78 -12.30
C LEU A 486 18.65 13.00 -13.81
N GLU A 487 17.79 12.23 -14.45
CA GLU A 487 17.47 12.32 -15.88
C GLU A 487 16.16 13.09 -16.05
N VAL A 488 16.21 14.22 -16.78
CA VAL A 488 15.05 15.11 -16.90
C VAL A 488 14.73 15.40 -18.36
N SER A 489 13.50 15.15 -18.75
CA SER A 489 12.92 15.58 -20.01
C SER A 489 11.52 16.14 -19.81
N ASN A 490 11.13 17.15 -20.59
CA ASN A 490 9.78 17.75 -20.58
C ASN A 490 9.26 18.18 -19.20
N LEU A 491 10.12 18.78 -18.37
CA LEU A 491 9.71 19.38 -17.10
C LEU A 491 9.32 20.83 -17.34
N LYS A 492 8.13 21.23 -16.85
CA LYS A 492 7.62 22.60 -16.93
C LYS A 492 7.07 23.03 -15.57
N THR A 493 7.21 24.31 -15.24
CA THR A 493 6.62 24.92 -14.04
C THR A 493 5.66 26.04 -14.45
N ALA A 494 4.56 26.20 -13.74
CA ALA A 494 3.62 27.30 -14.02
C ALA A 494 4.21 28.68 -13.72
N SER A 495 5.13 28.77 -12.74
CA SER A 495 5.88 29.99 -12.42
C SER A 495 6.93 30.37 -13.46
N GLY A 496 7.36 29.43 -14.30
CA GLY A 496 8.51 29.59 -15.21
C GLY A 496 9.87 29.45 -14.51
N LEU A 497 9.92 29.19 -13.21
CA LEU A 497 11.16 29.04 -12.46
C LEU A 497 11.75 27.64 -12.64
N PRO A 498 13.05 27.52 -13.00
CA PRO A 498 13.70 26.24 -13.09
C PRO A 498 13.97 25.64 -11.69
N PRO A 499 13.81 24.34 -11.48
CA PRO A 499 14.19 23.72 -10.23
C PRO A 499 15.70 23.67 -10.05
N ARG A 500 16.15 23.83 -8.80
CA ARG A 500 17.54 23.61 -8.38
C ARG A 500 17.72 22.15 -7.98
N VAL A 501 18.97 21.65 -8.03
CA VAL A 501 19.24 20.24 -7.71
C VAL A 501 18.94 19.93 -6.25
N SER A 502 19.53 20.68 -5.32
CA SER A 502 19.35 20.51 -3.88
C SER A 502 19.58 21.81 -3.13
N ASN A 503 19.00 21.92 -1.94
CA ASN A 503 19.31 22.96 -0.95
C ASN A 503 20.67 22.72 -0.24
N ASN A 504 21.23 21.50 -0.34
CA ASN A 504 22.54 21.15 0.19
C ASN A 504 23.58 21.17 -0.93
N PRO A 505 24.62 22.03 -0.87
CA PRO A 505 25.62 22.16 -1.92
C PRO A 505 26.40 20.87 -2.21
N GLU A 506 26.71 20.07 -1.19
CA GLU A 506 27.43 18.80 -1.35
C GLU A 506 26.58 17.78 -2.12
N VAL A 507 25.29 17.67 -1.77
CA VAL A 507 24.33 16.83 -2.49
C VAL A 507 24.14 17.32 -3.93
N ALA A 508 24.02 18.63 -4.12
CA ALA A 508 23.87 19.22 -5.46
C ALA A 508 25.07 18.93 -6.36
N LYS A 509 26.28 18.92 -5.79
CA LYS A 509 27.52 18.60 -6.51
C LYS A 509 27.65 17.11 -6.84
N ALA A 510 27.14 16.23 -5.98
CA ALA A 510 27.24 14.79 -6.14
C ALA A 510 26.29 14.22 -7.22
N ILE A 511 25.15 14.87 -7.45
CA ILE A 511 24.12 14.38 -8.37
C ILE A 511 24.42 14.83 -9.80
N LYS A 512 24.62 13.86 -10.70
CA LYS A 512 24.77 14.14 -12.13
C LYS A 512 23.41 14.41 -12.78
N VAL A 513 23.17 15.65 -13.21
CA VAL A 513 21.96 16.01 -13.97
C VAL A 513 22.19 15.77 -15.45
N VAL A 514 21.30 15.01 -16.08
CA VAL A 514 21.32 14.69 -17.51
C VAL A 514 20.01 15.17 -18.14
N ALA A 515 20.10 16.10 -19.05
CA ALA A 515 18.97 16.45 -19.91
C ALA A 515 18.80 15.34 -20.96
N SER A 516 17.76 14.55 -20.86
CA SER A 516 17.44 13.57 -21.91
C SER A 516 16.70 14.26 -23.05
N PRO A 517 17.06 14.02 -24.33
CA PRO A 517 16.25 14.49 -25.43
C PRO A 517 14.85 13.88 -25.32
N ALA A 518 13.82 14.71 -25.54
CA ALA A 518 12.44 14.22 -25.59
C ALA A 518 12.36 13.08 -26.61
N LYS A 519 12.00 11.86 -26.17
CA LYS A 519 11.59 10.82 -27.11
C LYS A 519 10.42 11.38 -27.89
N ALA A 520 10.57 11.49 -29.21
CA ALA A 520 9.47 11.89 -30.07
C ALA A 520 8.25 11.02 -29.75
N ALA A 521 7.14 11.65 -29.39
CA ALA A 521 5.87 10.96 -29.19
C ALA A 521 5.61 10.15 -30.46
N GLY A 522 5.61 8.84 -30.38
CA GLY A 522 5.23 7.98 -31.48
C GLY A 522 3.84 8.41 -31.93
N ARG A 523 3.72 8.80 -33.20
CA ARG A 523 2.41 9.08 -33.81
C ARG A 523 1.52 7.87 -33.56
N ILE A 524 0.43 8.10 -32.85
CA ILE A 524 -0.69 7.15 -32.84
C ILE A 524 -1.17 7.03 -34.28
N PRO A 525 -1.18 5.85 -34.91
CA PRO A 525 -1.82 5.69 -36.21
C PRO A 525 -3.31 6.01 -36.03
N SER A 526 -3.77 7.02 -36.77
CA SER A 526 -5.20 7.23 -36.97
C SER A 526 -5.75 6.06 -37.80
N ASN A 527 -6.58 5.22 -37.19
CA ASN A 527 -7.63 4.47 -37.85
C ASN A 527 -8.84 4.39 -36.93
#